data_ecdd7904dbe8e75eb92451b4658e16b2
#
_entry.id   ecdd7904dbe8e75eb92451b4658e16b2
#
_cell.length_a   1.000
_cell.length_b   1.000
_cell.length_c   1.000
_cell.angle_alpha   90.00
_cell.angle_beta   90.00
_cell.angle_gamma   90.00
#
_symmetry.space_group_name_H-M   'P 1'
#
loop_
_entity.id
_entity.type
_entity.pdbx_description
1 polymer ?
#
loop_
_entity_poly.entity_id
_entity_poly.type
_entity_poly.pdbx_seq_one_letter_code
_entity_poly.pdbx_strand_id
1 'polypeptide(L)'
;MIDLRYLALVLAVTDARIAIAQQSSPTVSPVSTTVTVLGSSAPISLGESARTAIVFDTQQNPLEFESVEDYLRTDASVDIQQRAPAGVLSDISVRGASFEQTLVLLNGLRMDSAETSHFNLDLPVPLGALGSIDVLHGAGSTLYGSDAIGGVVDFTTWKPEANALRLRAGTGSFGENQQAVLGALVGKRWSEVIAGDRDFSTGFIADRDYRTENASTDTRLASPLGTTELLLAGDDRAFGAAQFYGDYNSWERTKGWFAGLTQQFDSHVQAATGFRRHSDIFLLERDQPTGYKNQHVDDGFEGSLRDRHEIFQNATLLTGLEETTDHIESTNLGEHGRNRGAGYGEAEWRIPGRGSISAGLREELFSGGRWVTSPMAAATLWLPHSFKLRASAGYGFRIPTYIDLYYSDPTTLGNPNLKPESAWNFESGMDWYPTPRIAASLTLFYSRQKNTIDYTRASSADPWQATNLSGLHFAGVESAVDWRVNRNSQLKFSWTLLTGAQSALHGLESEYVFNYPVNDARAEWRWTPIHSLFLDSRLGVVQRYQQTDYPVWDESLSRESGRFRPYVQITNLSNTGYDEILSVRMPGRGFVGGIEFAITRKR
;
A
#
# COMPACT_ATOMS: atom_id res chain seq x y z
N MET A 1 -24.93 -18.62 16.10
CA MET A 1 -25.29 -19.88 15.41
C MET A 1 -26.11 -19.48 14.18
N ILE A 2 -25.45 -19.25 13.06
CA ILE A 2 -26.14 -19.03 11.80
C ILE A 2 -26.34 -20.40 11.19
N ASP A 3 -27.58 -20.71 10.91
CA ASP A 3 -28.09 -22.02 10.49
C ASP A 3 -27.48 -22.40 9.12
N LEU A 4 -26.86 -23.57 9.05
CA LEU A 4 -26.18 -24.13 7.85
C LEU A 4 -27.11 -24.35 6.63
N ARG A 5 -28.35 -23.94 6.69
CA ARG A 5 -29.37 -24.15 5.64
C ARG A 5 -29.26 -23.20 4.45
N TYR A 6 -28.44 -22.14 4.53
CA TYR A 6 -28.27 -21.19 3.42
C TYR A 6 -27.05 -21.47 2.53
N LEU A 7 -26.20 -22.44 2.88
CA LEU A 7 -25.05 -22.85 2.03
C LEU A 7 -25.43 -23.87 0.94
N ALA A 8 -26.64 -24.41 0.96
CA ALA A 8 -27.10 -25.44 0.02
C ALA A 8 -27.72 -24.88 -1.27
N LEU A 9 -27.86 -23.57 -1.43
CA LEU A 9 -28.51 -22.96 -2.60
C LEU A 9 -27.54 -22.65 -3.76
N VAL A 10 -26.26 -22.93 -3.63
CA VAL A 10 -25.26 -22.65 -4.68
C VAL A 10 -24.87 -23.90 -5.47
N LEU A 11 -25.32 -25.09 -5.08
CA LEU A 11 -24.92 -26.36 -5.70
C LEU A 11 -26.01 -27.09 -6.51
N ALA A 12 -27.15 -26.46 -6.77
CA ALA A 12 -28.25 -27.07 -7.55
C ALA A 12 -28.53 -26.30 -8.86
N VAL A 13 -27.51 -26.17 -9.74
CA VAL A 13 -27.72 -25.86 -11.17
C VAL A 13 -26.88 -26.85 -12.00
N THR A 14 -27.33 -28.09 -12.03
CA THR A 14 -26.91 -29.06 -13.01
C THR A 14 -28.14 -29.45 -13.85
N ASP A 15 -27.98 -29.34 -15.17
CA ASP A 15 -28.89 -29.69 -16.26
C ASP A 15 -29.79 -28.56 -16.81
N ALA A 16 -29.18 -27.48 -17.31
CA ALA A 16 -29.75 -26.72 -18.39
C ALA A 16 -28.86 -26.87 -19.64
N ARG A 17 -29.28 -27.64 -20.60
CA ARG A 17 -28.67 -27.67 -21.96
C ARG A 17 -28.86 -26.30 -22.60
N ILE A 18 -27.83 -25.49 -22.58
CA ILE A 18 -27.81 -24.19 -23.28
C ILE A 18 -27.45 -24.47 -24.73
N ALA A 19 -28.42 -24.27 -25.63
CA ALA A 19 -28.17 -24.17 -27.05
C ALA A 19 -27.26 -22.95 -27.31
N ILE A 20 -26.03 -23.20 -27.76
CA ILE A 20 -25.05 -22.17 -28.08
C ILE A 20 -25.41 -21.59 -29.43
N ALA A 21 -26.10 -20.46 -29.45
CA ALA A 21 -26.09 -19.57 -30.59
C ALA A 21 -24.73 -18.85 -30.62
N GLN A 22 -23.92 -19.09 -31.64
CA GLN A 22 -22.71 -18.33 -31.94
C GLN A 22 -23.11 -16.88 -32.30
N GLN A 23 -23.20 -16.01 -31.30
CA GLN A 23 -23.10 -14.58 -31.50
C GLN A 23 -21.66 -14.16 -31.18
N SER A 24 -21.01 -13.55 -32.18
CA SER A 24 -19.72 -12.91 -32.04
C SER A 24 -19.80 -11.94 -30.85
N SER A 25 -19.09 -12.26 -29.77
CA SER A 25 -18.95 -11.39 -28.59
C SER A 25 -18.36 -10.06 -29.04
N PRO A 26 -18.93 -8.91 -28.69
CA PRO A 26 -18.25 -7.66 -28.85
C PRO A 26 -17.01 -7.71 -27.96
N THR A 27 -15.83 -7.68 -28.58
CA THR A 27 -14.57 -7.46 -27.89
C THR A 27 -14.54 -6.03 -27.37
N VAL A 28 -15.20 -5.79 -26.25
CA VAL A 28 -14.92 -4.60 -25.43
C VAL A 28 -13.64 -4.93 -24.68
N SER A 29 -12.49 -4.40 -25.14
CA SER A 29 -11.28 -4.43 -24.34
C SER A 29 -11.56 -3.71 -23.03
N PRO A 30 -11.55 -4.40 -21.88
CA PRO A 30 -11.54 -3.73 -20.60
C PRO A 30 -10.31 -2.86 -20.56
N VAL A 31 -10.38 -1.77 -19.80
CA VAL A 31 -9.35 -0.74 -19.59
C VAL A 31 -7.96 -1.24 -19.96
N SER A 32 -7.42 -0.76 -21.08
CA SER A 32 -6.23 -1.32 -21.75
C SER A 32 -4.91 -0.92 -21.08
N THR A 33 -4.89 -0.74 -19.77
CA THR A 33 -3.66 -0.56 -19.02
C THR A 33 -3.11 -1.95 -18.73
N THR A 34 -2.17 -2.41 -19.56
CA THR A 34 -1.42 -3.63 -19.27
C THR A 34 -0.48 -3.29 -18.11
N VAL A 35 -0.81 -3.73 -16.94
CA VAL A 35 -0.04 -3.53 -15.72
C VAL A 35 0.40 -4.91 -15.24
N THR A 36 1.59 -4.98 -14.65
CA THR A 36 1.93 -6.14 -13.83
C THR A 36 1.10 -6.02 -12.57
N VAL A 37 -0.07 -6.61 -12.55
CA VAL A 37 -0.96 -6.56 -11.39
C VAL A 37 -0.36 -7.42 -10.29
N LEU A 38 -0.16 -6.85 -9.11
CA LEU A 38 0.14 -7.61 -7.91
C LEU A 38 -0.87 -8.75 -7.75
N GLY A 39 -0.39 -9.94 -7.40
CA GLY A 39 -1.24 -11.11 -7.22
C GLY A 39 -1.61 -11.86 -8.51
N SER A 40 -0.93 -11.58 -9.63
CA SER A 40 -1.01 -12.36 -10.85
C SER A 40 0.35 -12.90 -11.26
N SER A 41 0.39 -14.15 -11.69
CA SER A 41 1.63 -14.81 -12.18
C SER A 41 2.13 -14.26 -13.52
N ALA A 42 1.35 -13.43 -14.20
CA ALA A 42 1.71 -12.82 -15.47
C ALA A 42 1.15 -11.40 -15.60
N PRO A 43 1.77 -10.50 -16.41
CA PRO A 43 1.17 -9.22 -16.73
C PRO A 43 -0.21 -9.42 -17.35
N ILE A 44 -1.23 -8.82 -16.71
CA ILE A 44 -2.62 -8.88 -17.17
C ILE A 44 -3.19 -7.47 -17.21
N SER A 45 -4.26 -7.26 -17.97
CA SER A 45 -5.03 -6.04 -17.80
C SER A 45 -5.73 -6.08 -16.43
N LEU A 46 -5.85 -4.93 -15.78
CA LEU A 46 -6.51 -4.81 -14.48
C LEU A 46 -7.93 -5.42 -14.51
N GLY A 47 -8.63 -5.24 -15.63
CA GLY A 47 -9.96 -5.83 -15.85
C GLY A 47 -10.01 -7.36 -15.91
N GLU A 48 -8.88 -8.05 -16.05
CA GLU A 48 -8.81 -9.53 -16.08
C GLU A 48 -8.42 -10.13 -14.73
N SER A 49 -7.98 -9.30 -13.76
CA SER A 49 -7.61 -9.78 -12.43
C SER A 49 -8.73 -10.57 -11.74
N ALA A 50 -8.36 -11.69 -11.14
CA ALA A 50 -9.25 -12.50 -10.30
C ALA A 50 -9.36 -11.94 -8.87
N ARG A 51 -8.49 -11.00 -8.49
CA ARG A 51 -8.42 -10.37 -7.17
C ARG A 51 -8.67 -8.88 -7.30
N THR A 52 -9.11 -8.25 -6.22
CA THR A 52 -9.23 -6.79 -6.18
C THR A 52 -7.83 -6.19 -6.16
N ALA A 53 -7.54 -5.37 -7.17
CA ALA A 53 -6.31 -4.60 -7.24
C ALA A 53 -6.59 -3.22 -7.85
N ILE A 54 -5.83 -2.22 -7.42
CA ILE A 54 -5.88 -0.85 -7.92
C ILE A 54 -4.47 -0.44 -8.32
N VAL A 55 -4.37 0.36 -9.38
CA VAL A 55 -3.11 0.91 -9.87
C VAL A 55 -3.26 2.39 -10.08
N PHE A 56 -2.39 3.16 -9.46
CA PHE A 56 -2.28 4.60 -9.64
C PHE A 56 -1.07 4.91 -10.51
N ASP A 57 -1.28 5.58 -11.64
CA ASP A 57 -0.21 6.11 -12.49
C ASP A 57 0.19 7.49 -11.95
N THR A 58 1.35 7.58 -11.31
CA THR A 58 1.86 8.82 -10.70
C THR A 58 2.41 9.81 -11.72
N GLN A 59 2.61 9.38 -12.96
CA GLN A 59 3.14 10.21 -14.03
C GLN A 59 2.06 10.85 -14.91
N GLN A 60 0.80 10.44 -14.75
CA GLN A 60 -0.29 10.99 -15.54
C GLN A 60 -0.57 12.46 -15.19
N ASN A 61 -0.65 12.79 -13.90
CA ASN A 61 -0.84 14.13 -13.37
C ASN A 61 0.10 14.35 -12.16
N PRO A 62 1.40 14.58 -12.39
CA PRO A 62 2.41 14.54 -11.33
C PRO A 62 2.35 15.72 -10.34
N LEU A 63 1.45 16.67 -10.54
CA LEU A 63 1.21 17.83 -9.66
C LEU A 63 -0.14 17.71 -8.90
N GLU A 64 -0.82 16.57 -9.02
CA GLU A 64 -2.13 16.32 -8.42
C GLU A 64 -2.06 16.13 -6.91
N PHE A 65 -1.04 15.41 -6.42
CA PHE A 65 -0.87 15.00 -5.04
C PHE A 65 0.48 15.45 -4.46
N GLU A 66 0.53 15.60 -3.13
CA GLU A 66 1.74 15.99 -2.41
C GLU A 66 2.55 14.77 -1.94
N SER A 67 1.86 13.68 -1.63
CA SER A 67 2.45 12.49 -1.02
C SER A 67 1.86 11.19 -1.59
N VAL A 68 2.45 10.07 -1.28
CA VAL A 68 1.92 8.74 -1.66
C VAL A 68 0.64 8.41 -0.91
N GLU A 69 0.48 8.91 0.30
CA GLU A 69 -0.72 8.75 1.12
C GLU A 69 -1.95 9.37 0.46
N ASP A 70 -1.78 10.49 -0.25
CA ASP A 70 -2.88 11.14 -0.96
C ASP A 70 -3.44 10.27 -2.09
N TYR A 71 -2.56 9.56 -2.82
CA TYR A 71 -3.00 8.55 -3.80
C TYR A 71 -3.78 7.43 -3.13
N LEU A 72 -3.20 6.86 -2.07
CA LEU A 72 -3.76 5.71 -1.34
C LEU A 72 -5.11 6.05 -0.71
N ARG A 73 -5.30 7.27 -0.20
CA ARG A 73 -6.57 7.75 0.36
C ARG A 73 -7.73 7.83 -0.63
N THR A 74 -7.48 7.77 -1.94
CA THR A 74 -8.58 7.77 -2.94
C THR A 74 -9.31 6.43 -3.01
N ASP A 75 -8.73 5.38 -2.43
CA ASP A 75 -9.38 4.07 -2.25
C ASP A 75 -10.03 3.97 -0.86
N ALA A 76 -11.35 3.83 -0.81
CA ALA A 76 -12.12 3.75 0.44
C ALA A 76 -11.86 2.48 1.27
N SER A 77 -11.15 1.48 0.75
CA SER A 77 -10.76 0.27 1.48
C SER A 77 -9.34 0.33 2.06
N VAL A 78 -8.59 1.38 1.71
CA VAL A 78 -7.27 1.69 2.27
C VAL A 78 -7.44 2.76 3.36
N ASP A 79 -7.05 2.42 4.56
CA ASP A 79 -7.01 3.36 5.69
C ASP A 79 -5.59 3.85 5.91
N ILE A 80 -5.41 5.14 5.78
CA ILE A 80 -4.16 5.84 6.09
C ILE A 80 -4.37 6.60 7.40
N GLN A 81 -3.55 6.31 8.40
CA GLN A 81 -3.56 6.96 9.71
C GLN A 81 -2.29 7.78 9.85
N GLN A 82 -2.39 9.06 9.55
CA GLN A 82 -1.26 10.01 9.68
C GLN A 82 -1.23 10.64 11.07
N ARG A 83 -0.02 10.91 11.53
CA ARG A 83 0.21 11.70 12.75
C ARG A 83 0.51 13.15 12.42
N ALA A 84 0.99 13.44 11.20
CA ALA A 84 1.25 14.79 10.68
C ALA A 84 1.06 14.81 9.15
N PRO A 85 0.87 15.99 8.51
CA PRO A 85 0.72 16.10 7.06
C PRO A 85 1.99 15.68 6.30
N ALA A 86 1.88 15.59 4.97
CA ALA A 86 2.98 15.30 4.05
C ALA A 86 3.71 13.97 4.32
N GLY A 87 3.02 12.95 4.83
CA GLY A 87 3.56 11.60 5.03
C GLY A 87 4.67 11.52 6.08
N VAL A 88 4.66 12.38 7.08
CA VAL A 88 5.73 12.43 8.10
C VAL A 88 5.84 11.14 8.90
N LEU A 89 4.74 10.59 9.34
CA LEU A 89 4.63 9.27 9.97
C LEU A 89 3.23 8.74 9.72
N SER A 90 3.12 7.70 8.92
CA SER A 90 1.85 7.21 8.39
C SER A 90 1.76 5.70 8.49
N ASP A 91 0.67 5.21 9.06
CA ASP A 91 0.30 3.81 9.08
C ASP A 91 -0.64 3.51 7.92
N ILE A 92 -0.47 2.37 7.26
CA ILE A 92 -1.35 1.90 6.19
C ILE A 92 -2.01 0.59 6.56
N SER A 93 -3.31 0.50 6.38
CA SER A 93 -4.04 -0.76 6.50
C SER A 93 -5.08 -0.94 5.39
N VAL A 94 -5.45 -2.18 5.13
CA VAL A 94 -6.42 -2.54 4.07
C VAL A 94 -7.51 -3.40 4.68
N ARG A 95 -8.78 -3.05 4.46
CA ARG A 95 -9.95 -3.84 4.90
C ARG A 95 -10.01 -4.12 6.40
N GLY A 96 -9.56 -3.19 7.23
CA GLY A 96 -9.56 -3.33 8.69
C GLY A 96 -8.48 -4.26 9.25
N ALA A 97 -7.53 -4.68 8.44
CA ALA A 97 -6.29 -5.25 8.94
C ALA A 97 -5.51 -4.20 9.76
N SER A 98 -4.59 -4.62 10.61
CA SER A 98 -3.68 -3.66 11.25
C SER A 98 -2.64 -3.15 10.26
N PHE A 99 -1.97 -2.04 10.58
CA PHE A 99 -0.89 -1.50 9.76
C PHE A 99 0.28 -2.48 9.60
N GLU A 100 0.50 -3.36 10.56
CA GLU A 100 1.49 -4.42 10.50
C GLU A 100 1.10 -5.60 9.60
N GLN A 101 -0.16 -5.67 9.16
CA GLN A 101 -0.70 -6.72 8.30
C GLN A 101 -0.78 -6.30 6.83
N THR A 102 -0.17 -5.16 6.46
CA THR A 102 -0.09 -4.66 5.08
C THR A 102 1.36 -4.57 4.66
N LEU A 103 1.75 -5.41 3.70
CA LEU A 103 3.11 -5.44 3.19
C LEU A 103 3.36 -4.29 2.23
N VAL A 104 4.49 -3.60 2.39
CA VAL A 104 4.96 -2.54 1.50
C VAL A 104 6.19 -3.00 0.73
N LEU A 105 6.18 -2.77 -0.59
CA LEU A 105 7.26 -3.12 -1.51
C LEU A 105 7.74 -1.87 -2.27
N LEU A 106 8.99 -1.91 -2.71
CA LEU A 106 9.58 -0.96 -3.67
C LEU A 106 10.23 -1.75 -4.80
N ASN A 107 9.70 -1.62 -6.02
CA ASN A 107 10.06 -2.45 -7.19
C ASN A 107 9.98 -3.96 -6.91
N GLY A 108 8.98 -4.38 -6.14
CA GLY A 108 8.76 -5.77 -5.74
C GLY A 108 9.69 -6.30 -4.65
N LEU A 109 10.54 -5.46 -4.04
CA LEU A 109 11.41 -5.77 -2.92
C LEU A 109 10.84 -5.19 -1.62
N ARG A 110 11.02 -5.87 -0.50
CA ARG A 110 10.41 -5.55 0.79
C ARG A 110 10.94 -4.24 1.38
N MET A 111 10.01 -3.41 1.87
CA MET A 111 10.31 -2.17 2.61
C MET A 111 9.99 -2.28 4.10
N ASP A 112 9.35 -3.37 4.53
CA ASP A 112 8.95 -3.57 5.91
C ASP A 112 10.16 -3.59 6.86
N SER A 113 9.99 -2.97 8.02
CA SER A 113 10.94 -2.98 9.12
C SER A 113 10.63 -4.13 10.07
N ALA A 114 11.66 -4.87 10.49
CA ALA A 114 11.52 -5.89 11.50
C ALA A 114 11.35 -5.29 12.91
N GLU A 115 11.69 -4.03 13.09
CA GLU A 115 11.47 -3.28 14.31
C GLU A 115 9.98 -3.02 14.56
N THR A 116 9.34 -2.31 13.62
CA THR A 116 7.92 -1.93 13.65
C THR A 116 7.45 -1.55 12.24
N SER A 117 6.17 -1.72 11.95
CA SER A 117 5.60 -1.32 10.66
C SER A 117 5.21 0.15 10.55
N HIS A 118 5.39 0.96 11.60
CA HIS A 118 5.13 2.40 11.56
C HIS A 118 5.95 3.17 10.51
N PHE A 119 7.10 2.62 10.12
CA PHE A 119 8.02 3.22 9.14
C PHE A 119 7.89 2.63 7.72
N ASN A 120 6.90 1.79 7.46
CA ASN A 120 6.76 1.10 6.17
C ASN A 120 6.48 2.07 5.01
N LEU A 121 5.91 3.26 5.28
CA LEU A 121 5.72 4.33 4.28
C LEU A 121 6.85 5.36 4.26
N ASP A 122 7.93 5.18 5.02
CA ASP A 122 9.15 5.98 4.93
C ASP A 122 9.91 5.62 3.63
N LEU A 123 9.31 5.98 2.48
CA LEU A 123 9.89 5.66 1.17
C LEU A 123 11.09 6.56 0.90
N PRO A 124 12.26 5.99 0.58
CA PRO A 124 13.47 6.77 0.28
C PRO A 124 13.49 7.31 -1.15
N VAL A 125 12.41 7.16 -1.90
CA VAL A 125 12.28 7.58 -3.31
C VAL A 125 11.36 8.79 -3.39
N PRO A 126 11.79 9.92 -3.98
CA PRO A 126 10.94 11.07 -4.25
C PRO A 126 9.68 10.71 -5.03
N LEU A 127 8.52 11.27 -4.65
CA LEU A 127 7.23 11.02 -5.34
C LEU A 127 7.33 11.19 -6.86
N GLY A 128 8.05 12.23 -7.32
CA GLY A 128 8.23 12.48 -8.75
C GLY A 128 8.98 11.39 -9.52
N ALA A 129 9.74 10.53 -8.81
CA ALA A 129 10.47 9.39 -9.37
C ALA A 129 9.70 8.07 -9.33
N LEU A 130 8.51 8.02 -8.74
CA LEU A 130 7.60 6.88 -8.83
C LEU A 130 6.89 6.86 -10.19
N GLY A 131 6.59 5.69 -10.70
CA GLY A 131 5.84 5.45 -11.93
C GLY A 131 4.42 4.96 -11.65
N SER A 132 4.27 4.05 -10.69
CA SER A 132 2.97 3.57 -10.24
C SER A 132 2.97 3.21 -8.76
N ILE A 133 1.76 3.17 -8.19
CA ILE A 133 1.45 2.61 -6.88
C ILE A 133 0.40 1.53 -7.11
N ASP A 134 0.74 0.30 -6.80
CA ASP A 134 -0.11 -0.86 -7.03
C ASP A 134 -0.59 -1.39 -5.68
N VAL A 135 -1.90 -1.52 -5.49
CA VAL A 135 -2.52 -2.01 -4.25
C VAL A 135 -3.26 -3.30 -4.53
N LEU A 136 -2.87 -4.37 -3.85
CA LEU A 136 -3.58 -5.65 -3.84
C LEU A 136 -4.36 -5.77 -2.54
N HIS A 137 -5.66 -6.04 -2.61
CA HIS A 137 -6.50 -6.26 -1.44
C HIS A 137 -6.54 -7.74 -1.04
N GLY A 138 -6.58 -8.00 0.27
CA GLY A 138 -6.64 -9.33 0.85
C GLY A 138 -5.30 -10.08 0.83
N ALA A 139 -5.30 -11.37 1.18
CA ALA A 139 -4.08 -12.13 1.43
C ALA A 139 -3.12 -12.17 0.23
N GLY A 140 -1.91 -11.66 0.41
CA GLY A 140 -0.79 -11.70 -0.54
C GLY A 140 0.30 -12.72 -0.22
N SER A 141 0.20 -13.39 0.94
CA SER A 141 1.32 -14.18 1.49
C SER A 141 1.79 -15.34 0.62
N THR A 142 0.96 -15.87 -0.27
CA THR A 142 1.38 -16.94 -1.20
C THR A 142 2.51 -16.50 -2.13
N LEU A 143 2.49 -15.24 -2.59
CA LEU A 143 3.52 -14.72 -3.50
C LEU A 143 4.58 -13.87 -2.77
N TYR A 144 4.20 -13.22 -1.67
CA TYR A 144 5.01 -12.19 -1.01
C TYR A 144 5.42 -12.52 0.43
N GLY A 145 4.95 -13.66 0.99
CA GLY A 145 5.32 -14.12 2.34
C GLY A 145 4.65 -13.38 3.48
N SER A 146 5.36 -13.22 4.59
CA SER A 146 4.88 -12.57 5.81
C SER A 146 4.35 -11.17 5.57
N ASP A 147 3.50 -10.68 6.48
CA ASP A 147 2.97 -9.31 6.59
C ASP A 147 1.89 -8.95 5.56
N ALA A 148 1.60 -9.83 4.59
CA ALA A 148 0.62 -9.65 3.53
C ALA A 148 -0.74 -10.30 3.88
N ILE A 149 -1.31 -9.98 5.05
CA ILE A 149 -2.65 -10.46 5.49
C ILE A 149 -3.76 -9.61 4.90
N GLY A 150 -3.69 -8.28 5.09
CA GLY A 150 -4.68 -7.31 4.65
C GLY A 150 -4.52 -6.91 3.20
N GLY A 151 -3.28 -6.81 2.74
CA GLY A 151 -2.96 -6.38 1.39
C GLY A 151 -1.46 -6.30 1.13
N VAL A 152 -1.14 -5.89 -0.10
CA VAL A 152 0.23 -5.56 -0.53
C VAL A 152 0.19 -4.24 -1.28
N VAL A 153 1.13 -3.35 -1.01
CA VAL A 153 1.32 -2.09 -1.75
C VAL A 153 2.71 -2.10 -2.36
N ASP A 154 2.82 -1.98 -3.68
CA ASP A 154 4.11 -1.91 -4.39
C ASP A 154 4.27 -0.54 -5.05
N PHE A 155 5.34 0.13 -4.70
CA PHE A 155 5.77 1.38 -5.31
C PHE A 155 6.78 1.08 -6.40
N THR A 156 6.41 1.33 -7.65
CA THR A 156 7.29 1.09 -8.80
C THR A 156 7.89 2.40 -9.30
N THR A 157 9.21 2.42 -9.50
CA THR A 157 9.93 3.60 -10.00
C THR A 157 9.62 3.88 -11.47
N TRP A 158 9.67 5.17 -11.83
CA TRP A 158 9.36 5.63 -13.19
C TRP A 158 10.34 5.09 -14.23
N LYS A 159 9.80 4.59 -15.36
CA LYS A 159 10.56 4.13 -16.54
C LYS A 159 10.47 5.20 -17.63
N PRO A 160 11.47 6.10 -17.79
CA PRO A 160 11.39 7.20 -18.72
C PRO A 160 11.54 6.72 -20.16
N GLU A 161 10.71 7.27 -21.07
CA GLU A 161 10.82 7.05 -22.51
C GLU A 161 11.59 8.17 -23.22
N ALA A 162 11.85 9.27 -22.53
CA ALA A 162 12.51 10.46 -23.08
C ALA A 162 13.38 11.14 -22.03
N ASN A 163 14.39 11.90 -22.47
CA ASN A 163 15.15 12.75 -21.56
C ASN A 163 14.23 13.80 -20.94
N ALA A 164 14.33 13.97 -19.62
CA ALA A 164 13.52 14.92 -18.87
C ALA A 164 14.34 15.66 -17.82
N LEU A 165 13.95 16.89 -17.54
CA LEU A 165 14.38 17.64 -16.37
C LEU A 165 13.14 18.29 -15.76
N ARG A 166 12.93 18.08 -14.45
CA ARG A 166 11.89 18.73 -13.68
C ARG A 166 12.50 19.39 -12.45
N LEU A 167 12.15 20.64 -12.22
CA LEU A 167 12.55 21.41 -11.04
C LEU A 167 11.28 21.98 -10.43
N ARG A 168 11.01 21.67 -9.16
CA ARG A 168 9.81 22.12 -8.46
C ARG A 168 10.19 22.94 -7.24
N ALA A 169 9.45 24.02 -7.01
CA ALA A 169 9.51 24.79 -5.77
C ALA A 169 8.09 25.23 -5.39
N GLY A 170 7.77 25.10 -4.13
CA GLY A 170 6.47 25.47 -3.55
C GLY A 170 6.59 26.01 -2.14
N THR A 171 5.55 26.70 -1.70
CA THR A 171 5.41 27.20 -0.33
C THR A 171 3.94 27.17 0.07
N GLY A 172 3.67 27.04 1.34
CA GLY A 172 2.30 26.85 1.82
C GLY A 172 2.04 27.32 3.24
N SER A 173 0.91 26.87 3.73
CA SER A 173 0.49 27.04 5.12
C SER A 173 1.50 26.41 6.07
N PHE A 174 1.51 26.86 7.33
CA PHE A 174 2.36 26.30 8.38
C PHE A 174 3.86 26.40 8.10
N GLY A 175 4.28 27.39 7.29
CA GLY A 175 5.68 27.58 6.92
C GLY A 175 6.21 26.50 5.99
N GLU A 176 5.34 25.81 5.28
CA GLU A 176 5.72 24.74 4.35
C GLU A 176 6.56 25.27 3.19
N ASN A 177 7.58 24.51 2.82
CA ASN A 177 8.50 24.78 1.72
C ASN A 177 8.93 23.50 1.06
N GLN A 178 8.53 23.34 -0.20
CA GLN A 178 8.77 22.17 -1.03
C GLN A 178 9.83 22.47 -2.09
N GLN A 179 10.77 21.55 -2.29
CA GLN A 179 11.78 21.62 -3.33
C GLN A 179 11.98 20.21 -3.91
N ALA A 180 12.00 20.10 -5.25
CA ALA A 180 12.32 18.82 -5.88
C ALA A 180 13.11 19.03 -7.18
N VAL A 181 13.97 18.08 -7.48
CA VAL A 181 14.72 17.95 -8.72
C VAL A 181 14.59 16.52 -9.23
N LEU A 182 14.37 16.38 -10.53
CA LEU A 182 14.38 15.10 -11.23
C LEU A 182 15.03 15.27 -12.60
N GLY A 183 16.02 14.43 -12.86
CA GLY A 183 16.66 14.27 -14.16
C GLY A 183 16.46 12.87 -14.71
N ALA A 184 16.04 12.73 -15.95
CA ALA A 184 15.96 11.45 -16.65
C ALA A 184 16.78 11.51 -17.94
N LEU A 185 17.63 10.51 -18.14
CA LEU A 185 18.43 10.33 -19.34
C LEU A 185 18.10 8.98 -19.97
N VAL A 186 17.86 8.97 -21.28
CA VAL A 186 17.49 7.76 -22.01
C VAL A 186 18.47 7.52 -23.15
N GLY A 187 19.20 6.43 -23.10
CA GLY A 187 20.06 5.92 -24.14
C GLY A 187 19.37 4.86 -25.00
N LYS A 188 20.13 4.22 -25.90
CA LYS A 188 19.59 3.11 -26.74
C LYS A 188 19.37 1.82 -25.94
N ARG A 189 20.19 1.59 -24.93
CA ARG A 189 20.20 0.37 -24.09
C ARG A 189 20.24 0.66 -22.59
N TRP A 190 20.11 1.90 -22.21
CA TRP A 190 20.16 2.29 -20.81
C TRP A 190 19.26 3.48 -20.56
N SER A 191 18.79 3.59 -19.35
CA SER A 191 18.15 4.78 -18.83
C SER A 191 18.60 5.02 -17.40
N GLU A 192 18.57 6.29 -17.01
CA GLU A 192 18.94 6.74 -15.68
C GLU A 192 17.91 7.75 -15.21
N VAL A 193 17.42 7.60 -13.97
CA VAL A 193 16.62 8.60 -13.28
C VAL A 193 17.36 8.98 -12.01
N ILE A 194 17.62 10.26 -11.81
CA ILE A 194 18.18 10.82 -10.57
C ILE A 194 17.15 11.78 -10.03
N ALA A 195 16.78 11.64 -8.78
CA ALA A 195 15.79 12.49 -8.15
C ALA A 195 16.21 12.84 -6.71
N GLY A 196 15.76 14.00 -6.25
CA GLY A 196 15.87 14.42 -4.88
C GLY A 196 14.75 15.40 -4.55
N ASP A 197 14.25 15.34 -3.34
CA ASP A 197 13.29 16.30 -2.82
C ASP A 197 13.60 16.68 -1.38
N ARG A 198 13.02 17.78 -0.97
CA ARG A 198 13.00 18.26 0.40
C ARG A 198 11.66 18.91 0.68
N ASP A 199 11.04 18.50 1.76
CA ASP A 199 9.86 19.13 2.32
C ASP A 199 10.12 19.54 3.77
N PHE A 200 9.68 20.73 4.12
CA PHE A 200 9.89 21.32 5.43
C PHE A 200 8.65 22.09 5.86
N SER A 201 8.30 22.01 7.14
CA SER A 201 7.25 22.83 7.76
C SER A 201 7.63 23.22 9.19
N THR A 202 7.16 24.39 9.61
CA THR A 202 7.26 24.82 11.02
C THR A 202 6.19 24.20 11.92
N GLY A 203 5.26 23.43 11.34
CA GLY A 203 4.17 22.74 12.03
C GLY A 203 2.91 23.59 12.17
N PHE A 204 1.74 22.92 12.18
CA PHE A 204 0.44 23.57 12.38
C PHE A 204 0.10 23.85 13.85
N ILE A 205 0.84 23.24 14.77
CA ILE A 205 0.89 23.51 16.21
C ILE A 205 2.35 23.45 16.67
N ALA A 206 2.65 23.90 17.89
CA ALA A 206 3.99 23.84 18.44
C ALA A 206 4.53 22.41 18.46
N ASP A 207 5.83 22.25 18.18
CA ASP A 207 6.55 20.98 18.19
C ASP A 207 5.94 19.88 17.28
N ARG A 208 5.34 20.31 16.16
CA ARG A 208 4.89 19.50 15.00
C ARG A 208 5.58 19.95 13.70
N ASP A 209 6.77 20.53 13.85
CA ASP A 209 7.66 20.84 12.74
C ASP A 209 8.21 19.56 12.11
N TYR A 210 8.51 19.62 10.80
CA TYR A 210 9.16 18.49 10.14
C TYR A 210 10.11 18.94 9.04
N ARG A 211 11.03 18.03 8.71
CA ARG A 211 11.88 18.08 7.53
C ARG A 211 12.04 16.67 7.00
N THR A 212 11.69 16.48 5.74
CA THR A 212 11.88 15.24 5.00
C THR A 212 12.79 15.52 3.81
N GLU A 213 13.80 14.68 3.60
CA GLU A 213 14.75 14.76 2.49
C GLU A 213 14.89 13.36 1.90
N ASN A 214 14.64 13.20 0.58
CA ASN A 214 14.78 11.94 -0.14
C ASN A 214 15.71 12.12 -1.34
N ALA A 215 16.47 11.07 -1.65
CA ALA A 215 17.30 11.03 -2.84
C ALA A 215 17.35 9.63 -3.43
N SER A 216 17.24 9.51 -4.75
CA SER A 216 17.32 8.22 -5.42
C SER A 216 18.00 8.30 -6.79
N THR A 217 18.55 7.16 -7.20
CA THR A 217 19.04 6.93 -8.56
C THR A 217 18.58 5.55 -9.01
N ASP A 218 18.04 5.47 -10.23
CA ASP A 218 17.51 4.24 -10.82
C ASP A 218 18.14 4.07 -12.22
N THR A 219 19.05 3.12 -12.32
CA THR A 219 19.78 2.79 -13.54
C THR A 219 19.22 1.51 -14.15
N ARG A 220 18.80 1.56 -15.40
CA ARG A 220 18.38 0.39 -16.18
C ARG A 220 19.29 0.17 -17.37
N LEU A 221 19.76 -1.07 -17.54
CA LEU A 221 20.66 -1.48 -18.60
C LEU A 221 20.13 -2.71 -19.33
N ALA A 222 19.87 -2.56 -20.63
CA ALA A 222 19.58 -3.68 -21.52
C ALA A 222 20.89 -4.27 -22.10
N SER A 223 21.14 -5.55 -21.88
CA SER A 223 22.31 -6.30 -22.31
C SER A 223 21.91 -7.60 -23.03
N PRO A 224 22.84 -8.36 -23.61
CA PRO A 224 22.55 -9.71 -24.12
C PRO A 224 22.09 -10.69 -23.04
N LEU A 225 22.37 -10.41 -21.76
CA LEU A 225 21.90 -11.21 -20.61
C LEU A 225 20.48 -10.82 -20.16
N GLY A 226 19.86 -9.82 -20.80
CA GLY A 226 18.55 -9.30 -20.42
C GLY A 226 18.61 -7.87 -19.87
N THR A 227 17.70 -7.53 -18.96
CA THR A 227 17.63 -6.18 -18.38
C THR A 227 18.05 -6.21 -16.92
N THR A 228 19.03 -5.37 -16.59
CA THR A 228 19.49 -5.11 -15.22
C THR A 228 18.91 -3.79 -14.75
N GLU A 229 18.36 -3.75 -13.54
CA GLU A 229 17.89 -2.55 -12.85
C GLU A 229 18.61 -2.43 -11.51
N LEU A 230 19.22 -1.27 -11.24
CA LEU A 230 19.86 -0.93 -9.97
C LEU A 230 19.20 0.33 -9.43
N LEU A 231 18.53 0.19 -8.29
CA LEU A 231 17.94 1.29 -7.51
C LEU A 231 18.78 1.52 -6.26
N LEU A 232 19.25 2.74 -6.07
CA LEU A 232 19.84 3.21 -4.82
C LEU A 232 19.04 4.39 -4.32
N ALA A 233 18.66 4.38 -3.04
CA ALA A 233 17.84 5.44 -2.46
C ALA A 233 18.19 5.66 -0.98
N GLY A 234 17.89 6.86 -0.49
CA GLY A 234 18.05 7.19 0.92
C GLY A 234 17.18 8.35 1.33
N ASP A 235 16.79 8.37 2.61
CA ASP A 235 15.99 9.41 3.23
C ASP A 235 16.56 9.85 4.59
N ASP A 236 16.20 11.07 4.98
CA ASP A 236 16.45 11.65 6.31
C ASP A 236 15.22 12.47 6.71
N ARG A 237 14.52 12.03 7.74
CA ARG A 237 13.30 12.65 8.24
C ARG A 237 13.52 13.04 9.70
N ALA A 238 13.19 14.28 10.05
CA ALA A 238 13.25 14.75 11.44
C ALA A 238 11.98 15.53 11.74
N PHE A 239 11.29 15.19 12.81
CA PHE A 239 10.01 15.80 13.13
C PHE A 239 9.74 15.91 14.62
N GLY A 240 9.00 16.95 14.98
CA GLY A 240 8.37 17.09 16.28
C GLY A 240 7.16 16.17 16.37
N ALA A 241 7.11 15.36 17.39
CA ALA A 241 6.09 14.34 17.63
C ALA A 241 5.24 14.66 18.88
N ALA A 242 4.99 15.96 19.14
CA ALA A 242 4.17 16.38 20.26
C ALA A 242 2.79 15.74 20.23
N GLN A 243 2.38 15.06 21.28
CA GLN A 243 1.12 14.34 21.42
C GLN A 243 0.92 13.13 20.48
N PHE A 244 1.98 12.59 19.85
CA PHE A 244 1.85 11.37 19.04
C PHE A 244 1.66 10.12 19.91
N TYR A 245 2.31 10.09 21.06
CA TYR A 245 2.41 8.94 21.98
C TYR A 245 1.89 9.27 23.38
N GLY A 246 0.94 10.19 23.48
CA GLY A 246 0.40 10.72 24.74
C GLY A 246 0.73 12.18 24.93
N ASP A 247 0.58 12.69 26.17
CA ASP A 247 0.80 14.11 26.50
C ASP A 247 2.30 14.41 26.74
N TYR A 248 3.11 14.11 25.70
CA TYR A 248 4.56 14.32 25.69
C TYR A 248 4.95 15.22 24.53
N ASN A 249 6.04 16.00 24.74
CA ASN A 249 6.68 16.78 23.68
C ASN A 249 7.81 15.99 23.03
N SER A 250 7.43 14.91 22.34
CA SER A 250 8.40 13.99 21.73
C SER A 250 9.02 14.55 20.47
N TRP A 251 10.17 14.01 20.10
CA TRP A 251 10.87 14.31 18.85
C TRP A 251 11.48 13.03 18.29
N GLU A 252 11.49 12.93 16.95
CA GLU A 252 11.98 11.74 16.29
C GLU A 252 12.77 12.08 15.03
N ARG A 253 13.76 11.26 14.70
CA ARG A 253 14.48 11.31 13.45
C ARG A 253 14.71 9.93 12.90
N THR A 254 14.23 9.69 11.69
CA THR A 254 14.45 8.44 10.94
C THR A 254 15.42 8.66 9.79
N LYS A 255 16.15 7.61 9.41
CA LYS A 255 17.01 7.57 8.24
C LYS A 255 16.91 6.20 7.59
N GLY A 256 16.67 6.21 6.30
CA GLY A 256 16.59 5.02 5.48
C GLY A 256 17.69 4.95 4.42
N TRP A 257 18.12 3.72 4.11
CA TRP A 257 18.94 3.37 2.95
C TRP A 257 18.34 2.16 2.27
N PHE A 258 18.27 2.23 0.96
CA PHE A 258 17.77 1.12 0.14
C PHE A 258 18.68 0.90 -1.05
N ALA A 259 18.99 -0.38 -1.32
CA ALA A 259 19.69 -0.81 -2.52
C ALA A 259 18.99 -2.03 -3.10
N GLY A 260 18.44 -1.93 -4.28
CA GLY A 260 17.76 -3.00 -5.01
C GLY A 260 18.45 -3.30 -6.34
N LEU A 261 18.75 -4.57 -6.60
CA LEU A 261 19.26 -5.05 -7.87
C LEU A 261 18.35 -6.12 -8.42
N THR A 262 17.79 -5.88 -9.61
CA THR A 262 16.96 -6.84 -10.32
C THR A 262 17.58 -7.17 -11.67
N GLN A 263 17.72 -8.47 -11.97
CA GLN A 263 18.15 -8.99 -13.26
C GLN A 263 17.03 -9.81 -13.88
N GLN A 264 16.46 -9.32 -14.96
CA GLN A 264 15.60 -10.09 -15.85
C GLN A 264 16.45 -10.74 -16.91
N PHE A 265 16.71 -12.06 -16.82
CA PHE A 265 17.58 -12.75 -17.76
C PHE A 265 16.96 -12.93 -19.15
N ASP A 266 15.67 -13.28 -19.17
CA ASP A 266 14.85 -13.41 -20.38
C ASP A 266 13.39 -13.11 -20.04
N SER A 267 12.45 -13.60 -20.81
CA SER A 267 11.02 -13.44 -20.50
C SER A 267 10.54 -14.30 -19.32
N HIS A 268 11.37 -15.21 -18.81
CA HIS A 268 10.97 -16.24 -17.86
C HIS A 268 11.65 -16.05 -16.49
N VAL A 269 12.96 -15.88 -16.46
CA VAL A 269 13.76 -15.93 -15.23
C VAL A 269 14.12 -14.54 -14.74
N GLN A 270 13.82 -14.27 -13.48
CA GLN A 270 14.21 -13.04 -12.77
C GLN A 270 14.95 -13.40 -11.49
N ALA A 271 16.07 -12.74 -11.23
CA ALA A 271 16.71 -12.72 -9.93
C ALA A 271 16.66 -11.30 -9.36
N ALA A 272 16.40 -11.18 -8.08
CA ALA A 272 16.41 -9.90 -7.40
C ALA A 272 17.08 -10.02 -6.03
N THR A 273 17.71 -8.93 -5.59
CA THR A 273 18.26 -8.81 -4.24
C THR A 273 18.04 -7.39 -3.73
N GLY A 274 17.72 -7.27 -2.46
CA GLY A 274 17.47 -6.02 -1.78
C GLY A 274 18.25 -5.93 -0.48
N PHE A 275 18.71 -4.73 -0.16
CA PHE A 275 19.21 -4.36 1.15
C PHE A 275 18.49 -3.10 1.61
N ARG A 276 18.00 -3.12 2.85
CA ARG A 276 17.41 -1.98 3.52
C ARG A 276 18.08 -1.79 4.87
N ARG A 277 18.40 -0.54 5.19
CA ARG A 277 18.73 -0.10 6.55
C ARG A 277 17.75 0.99 6.96
N HIS A 278 17.14 0.83 8.11
CA HIS A 278 16.42 1.86 8.81
C HIS A 278 17.11 2.17 10.13
N SER A 279 17.12 3.42 10.53
CA SER A 279 17.59 3.81 11.86
C SER A 279 16.75 4.98 12.37
N ASP A 280 16.41 4.95 13.64
CA ASP A 280 15.68 6.02 14.28
C ASP A 280 16.32 6.45 15.61
N ILE A 281 16.00 7.68 15.98
CA ILE A 281 16.28 8.27 17.27
C ILE A 281 14.99 8.85 17.79
N PHE A 282 14.49 8.30 18.88
CA PHE A 282 13.32 8.79 19.59
C PHE A 282 13.72 9.49 20.88
N LEU A 283 13.16 10.69 21.12
CA LEU A 283 13.24 11.41 22.39
C LEU A 283 11.82 11.59 22.93
N LEU A 284 11.56 11.12 24.16
CA LEU A 284 10.26 11.28 24.79
C LEU A 284 9.92 12.75 25.05
N GLU A 285 10.93 13.53 25.50
CA GLU A 285 10.82 14.96 25.74
C GLU A 285 11.91 15.69 24.95
N ARG A 286 11.54 16.45 23.93
CA ARG A 286 12.43 17.17 23.02
C ARG A 286 13.38 18.13 23.79
N ASP A 287 12.85 18.80 24.82
CA ASP A 287 13.59 19.78 25.62
C ASP A 287 14.49 19.13 26.66
N GLN A 288 14.40 17.81 26.83
CA GLN A 288 15.22 17.03 27.77
C GLN A 288 15.92 15.86 27.05
N PRO A 289 16.82 16.13 26.08
CA PRO A 289 17.39 15.09 25.22
C PRO A 289 18.29 14.08 25.94
N THR A 290 18.65 14.33 27.19
CA THR A 290 19.38 13.40 28.06
C THR A 290 18.47 12.54 28.94
N GLY A 291 17.15 12.74 28.85
CA GLY A 291 16.14 11.95 29.54
C GLY A 291 15.94 10.60 28.84
N TYR A 292 14.66 10.22 28.62
CA TYR A 292 14.34 8.98 27.92
C TYR A 292 14.64 9.10 26.42
N LYS A 293 15.52 8.24 25.93
CA LYS A 293 15.96 8.20 24.54
C LYS A 293 16.12 6.77 24.06
N ASN A 294 15.50 6.44 22.92
CA ASN A 294 15.73 5.19 22.21
C ASN A 294 16.52 5.44 20.92
N GLN A 295 17.29 4.44 20.53
CA GLN A 295 18.01 4.40 19.26
C GLN A 295 17.90 2.97 18.70
N HIS A 296 17.52 2.85 17.46
CA HIS A 296 17.37 1.59 16.75
C HIS A 296 18.12 1.65 15.43
N VAL A 297 18.67 0.52 15.02
CA VAL A 297 19.22 0.28 13.68
C VAL A 297 18.72 -1.08 13.24
N ASP A 298 17.93 -1.12 12.19
CA ASP A 298 17.33 -2.31 11.61
C ASP A 298 17.86 -2.52 10.19
N ASP A 299 18.45 -3.68 9.94
CA ASP A 299 18.98 -4.11 8.65
C ASP A 299 18.13 -5.26 8.10
N GLY A 300 17.65 -5.11 6.87
CA GLY A 300 16.96 -6.14 6.11
C GLY A 300 17.72 -6.51 4.85
N PHE A 301 17.81 -7.79 4.55
CA PHE A 301 18.34 -8.32 3.30
C PHE A 301 17.36 -9.33 2.72
N GLU A 302 17.15 -9.28 1.40
CA GLU A 302 16.40 -10.31 0.69
C GLU A 302 17.10 -10.72 -0.60
N GLY A 303 16.91 -11.97 -0.98
CA GLY A 303 17.28 -12.53 -2.27
C GLY A 303 16.16 -13.38 -2.83
N SER A 304 15.85 -13.25 -4.11
CA SER A 304 14.80 -14.04 -4.75
C SER A 304 15.19 -14.49 -6.15
N LEU A 305 14.68 -15.65 -6.52
CA LEU A 305 14.75 -16.20 -7.87
C LEU A 305 13.35 -16.63 -8.27
N ARG A 306 12.84 -16.10 -9.39
CA ARG A 306 11.52 -16.39 -9.94
C ARG A 306 11.66 -16.94 -11.35
N ASP A 307 10.89 -17.97 -11.66
CA ASP A 307 10.76 -18.52 -13.00
C ASP A 307 9.29 -18.62 -13.39
N ARG A 308 8.95 -18.12 -14.59
CA ARG A 308 7.60 -18.11 -15.13
C ARG A 308 7.57 -18.78 -16.48
N HIS A 309 6.89 -19.92 -16.57
CA HIS A 309 6.79 -20.73 -17.78
C HIS A 309 5.33 -20.87 -18.24
N GLU A 310 5.11 -20.78 -19.55
CA GLU A 310 3.87 -21.24 -20.16
C GLU A 310 3.95 -22.75 -20.35
N ILE A 311 3.24 -23.50 -19.48
CA ILE A 311 3.25 -24.96 -19.46
C ILE A 311 2.32 -25.59 -20.50
N PHE A 312 1.21 -24.91 -20.79
CA PHE A 312 0.26 -25.24 -21.85
C PHE A 312 -0.26 -23.95 -22.47
N GLN A 313 -0.99 -24.06 -23.60
CA GLN A 313 -1.67 -22.91 -24.18
C GLN A 313 -2.57 -22.21 -23.14
N ASN A 314 -2.26 -20.96 -22.84
CA ASN A 314 -2.94 -20.12 -21.83
C ASN A 314 -2.81 -20.62 -20.39
N ALA A 315 -1.88 -21.51 -20.08
CA ALA A 315 -1.58 -21.94 -18.72
C ALA A 315 -0.15 -21.58 -18.34
N THR A 316 -0.01 -20.75 -17.32
CA THR A 316 1.27 -20.25 -16.80
C THR A 316 1.56 -20.84 -15.43
N LEU A 317 2.78 -21.26 -15.20
CA LEU A 317 3.32 -21.64 -13.89
C LEU A 317 4.38 -20.62 -13.50
N LEU A 318 4.20 -19.99 -12.36
CA LEU A 318 5.21 -19.21 -11.66
C LEU A 318 5.78 -20.06 -10.53
N THR A 319 7.09 -20.13 -10.39
CA THR A 319 7.77 -20.72 -9.23
C THR A 319 8.80 -19.74 -8.71
N GLY A 320 9.08 -19.81 -7.42
CA GLY A 320 10.07 -18.92 -6.82
C GLY A 320 10.72 -19.52 -5.58
N LEU A 321 11.93 -19.04 -5.33
CA LEU A 321 12.68 -19.24 -4.10
C LEU A 321 13.02 -17.86 -3.54
N GLU A 322 12.98 -17.74 -2.22
CA GLU A 322 13.23 -16.47 -1.53
C GLU A 322 13.95 -16.74 -0.21
N GLU A 323 14.89 -15.89 0.12
CA GLU A 323 15.55 -15.83 1.41
C GLU A 323 15.49 -14.40 1.94
N THR A 324 15.16 -14.25 3.22
CA THR A 324 15.12 -12.96 3.93
C THR A 324 15.86 -13.08 5.25
N THR A 325 16.63 -12.05 5.55
CA THR A 325 17.34 -11.92 6.83
C THR A 325 17.07 -10.55 7.40
N ASP A 326 16.77 -10.46 8.67
CA ASP A 326 16.70 -9.19 9.39
C ASP A 326 17.57 -9.22 10.65
N HIS A 327 18.07 -8.04 11.02
CA HIS A 327 18.90 -7.84 12.20
C HIS A 327 18.61 -6.47 12.81
N ILE A 328 18.50 -6.38 14.13
CA ILE A 328 18.30 -5.13 14.86
C ILE A 328 19.33 -4.97 15.97
N GLU A 329 19.86 -3.74 16.10
CA GLU A 329 20.60 -3.25 17.25
C GLU A 329 19.82 -2.10 17.89
N SER A 330 19.46 -2.23 19.15
CA SER A 330 18.58 -1.28 19.83
C SER A 330 18.96 -1.06 21.28
N THR A 331 18.83 0.19 21.73
CA THR A 331 19.05 0.54 23.15
C THR A 331 17.94 0.06 24.07
N ASN A 332 16.73 -0.18 23.54
CA ASN A 332 15.58 -0.69 24.29
C ASN A 332 15.33 -2.18 24.03
N LEU A 333 15.40 -2.62 22.78
CA LEU A 333 15.04 -3.98 22.38
C LEU A 333 16.20 -4.98 22.52
N GLY A 334 17.46 -4.50 22.55
CA GLY A 334 18.66 -5.35 22.50
C GLY A 334 19.10 -5.66 21.08
N GLU A 335 19.86 -6.74 20.91
CA GLU A 335 20.36 -7.24 19.62
C GLU A 335 19.67 -8.54 19.25
N HIS A 336 19.01 -8.58 18.07
CA HIS A 336 18.27 -9.73 17.58
C HIS A 336 18.43 -9.88 16.09
N GLY A 337 18.23 -11.11 15.60
CA GLY A 337 18.24 -11.42 14.16
C GLY A 337 17.46 -12.70 13.87
N ARG A 338 16.92 -12.79 12.66
CA ARG A 338 16.18 -13.96 12.18
C ARG A 338 16.38 -14.16 10.68
N ASN A 339 16.31 -15.41 10.26
CA ASN A 339 16.40 -15.81 8.86
C ASN A 339 15.13 -16.55 8.47
N ARG A 340 14.69 -16.35 7.23
CA ARG A 340 13.54 -17.02 6.63
C ARG A 340 13.89 -17.48 5.23
N GLY A 341 13.49 -18.68 4.87
CA GLY A 341 13.61 -19.22 3.52
C GLY A 341 12.26 -19.71 3.03
N ALA A 342 11.94 -19.46 1.77
CA ALA A 342 10.66 -19.87 1.21
C ALA A 342 10.78 -20.45 -0.20
N GLY A 343 9.90 -21.40 -0.50
CA GLY A 343 9.61 -21.85 -1.85
C GLY A 343 8.13 -21.69 -2.14
N TYR A 344 7.80 -21.22 -3.33
CA TYR A 344 6.40 -21.02 -3.72
C TYR A 344 6.14 -21.30 -5.19
N GLY A 345 4.87 -21.53 -5.52
CA GLY A 345 4.42 -21.68 -6.89
C GLY A 345 2.97 -21.28 -7.04
N GLU A 346 2.61 -20.76 -8.22
CA GLU A 346 1.26 -20.45 -8.64
C GLU A 346 1.05 -20.92 -10.07
N ALA A 347 -0.03 -21.69 -10.31
CA ALA A 347 -0.50 -22.07 -11.63
C ALA A 347 -1.73 -21.24 -11.97
N GLU A 348 -1.73 -20.61 -13.14
CA GLU A 348 -2.87 -19.88 -13.69
C GLU A 348 -3.27 -20.44 -15.05
N TRP A 349 -4.53 -20.74 -15.23
CA TRP A 349 -5.13 -21.13 -16.50
C TRP A 349 -6.16 -20.12 -16.94
N ARG A 350 -5.95 -19.52 -18.10
CA ARG A 350 -6.86 -18.55 -18.73
C ARG A 350 -7.63 -19.19 -19.85
N ILE A 351 -8.94 -18.98 -19.84
CA ILE A 351 -9.84 -19.40 -20.93
C ILE A 351 -10.25 -18.11 -21.65
N PRO A 352 -9.65 -17.80 -22.82
CA PRO A 352 -9.89 -16.54 -23.51
C PRO A 352 -11.38 -16.22 -23.68
N GLY A 353 -11.78 -15.00 -23.26
CA GLY A 353 -13.16 -14.53 -23.33
C GLY A 353 -14.15 -15.22 -22.36
N ARG A 354 -13.68 -16.10 -21.48
CA ARG A 354 -14.53 -16.80 -20.49
C ARG A 354 -14.12 -16.60 -19.05
N GLY A 355 -12.82 -16.54 -18.75
CA GLY A 355 -12.35 -16.36 -17.39
C GLY A 355 -10.98 -16.97 -17.13
N SER A 356 -10.63 -17.08 -15.84
CA SER A 356 -9.38 -17.68 -15.39
C SER A 356 -9.58 -18.44 -14.08
N ILE A 357 -8.67 -19.35 -13.80
CA ILE A 357 -8.55 -20.04 -12.51
C ILE A 357 -7.07 -20.02 -12.15
N SER A 358 -6.74 -19.65 -10.92
CA SER A 358 -5.39 -19.77 -10.36
C SER A 358 -5.40 -20.49 -9.02
N ALA A 359 -4.29 -21.18 -8.73
CA ALA A 359 -4.03 -21.79 -7.43
C ALA A 359 -2.54 -21.72 -7.13
N GLY A 360 -2.21 -21.38 -5.89
CA GLY A 360 -0.83 -21.22 -5.45
C GLY A 360 -0.61 -21.76 -4.05
N LEU A 361 0.66 -22.03 -3.74
CA LEU A 361 1.12 -22.50 -2.45
C LEU A 361 2.49 -21.92 -2.16
N ARG A 362 2.71 -21.50 -0.92
CA ARG A 362 4.02 -21.13 -0.36
C ARG A 362 4.29 -21.94 0.89
N GLU A 363 5.50 -22.43 0.98
CA GLU A 363 6.07 -22.98 2.22
C GLU A 363 7.20 -22.06 2.68
N GLU A 364 7.10 -21.57 3.90
CA GLU A 364 8.10 -20.69 4.49
C GLU A 364 8.64 -21.29 5.78
N LEU A 365 9.97 -21.41 5.86
CA LEU A 365 10.72 -21.93 6.99
C LEU A 365 11.39 -20.77 7.73
N PHE A 366 11.21 -20.72 9.03
CA PHE A 366 11.82 -19.74 9.92
C PHE A 366 13.01 -20.33 10.68
N SER A 367 13.95 -19.48 11.06
CA SER A 367 14.96 -19.81 12.04
C SER A 367 14.28 -20.39 13.30
N GLY A 368 14.74 -21.56 13.75
CA GLY A 368 14.07 -22.32 14.81
C GLY A 368 13.15 -23.45 14.33
N GLY A 369 13.08 -23.71 13.01
CA GLY A 369 12.44 -24.89 12.42
C GLY A 369 10.90 -24.82 12.36
N ARG A 370 10.28 -23.65 12.46
CA ARG A 370 8.85 -23.46 12.26
C ARG A 370 8.53 -23.32 10.78
N TRP A 371 7.43 -23.91 10.34
CA TRP A 371 6.92 -23.83 8.98
C TRP A 371 5.57 -23.14 8.95
N VAL A 372 5.34 -22.35 7.89
CA VAL A 372 4.04 -21.79 7.56
C VAL A 372 3.71 -22.11 6.12
N THR A 373 2.52 -22.69 5.91
CA THR A 373 1.95 -22.99 4.60
C THR A 373 0.91 -21.95 4.24
N SER A 374 1.05 -21.28 3.09
CA SER A 374 0.15 -20.23 2.61
C SER A 374 -0.47 -20.58 1.26
N PRO A 375 -1.62 -21.29 1.25
CA PRO A 375 -2.35 -21.60 0.04
C PRO A 375 -3.20 -20.41 -0.42
N MET A 376 -3.44 -20.34 -1.74
CA MET A 376 -4.43 -19.46 -2.36
C MET A 376 -5.13 -20.13 -3.52
N ALA A 377 -6.34 -19.67 -3.83
CA ALA A 377 -7.04 -19.96 -5.06
C ALA A 377 -7.87 -18.74 -5.48
N ALA A 378 -7.97 -18.50 -6.79
CA ALA A 378 -8.82 -17.45 -7.34
C ALA A 378 -9.41 -17.86 -8.69
N ALA A 379 -10.56 -17.29 -9.04
CA ALA A 379 -11.24 -17.56 -10.30
C ALA A 379 -12.00 -16.33 -10.79
N THR A 380 -12.10 -16.22 -12.13
CA THR A 380 -12.98 -15.26 -12.80
C THR A 380 -13.89 -15.97 -13.80
N LEU A 381 -15.05 -15.38 -14.04
CA LEU A 381 -16.00 -15.83 -15.04
C LEU A 381 -16.64 -14.62 -15.73
N TRP A 382 -16.44 -14.50 -17.05
CA TRP A 382 -17.12 -13.50 -17.86
C TRP A 382 -18.52 -13.97 -18.22
N LEU A 383 -19.49 -13.12 -17.96
CA LEU A 383 -20.90 -13.31 -18.28
C LEU A 383 -21.34 -12.39 -19.42
N PRO A 384 -22.50 -12.63 -20.06
CA PRO A 384 -23.10 -11.71 -21.03
C PRO A 384 -23.24 -10.28 -20.45
N HIS A 385 -23.33 -9.28 -21.35
CA HIS A 385 -23.49 -7.86 -21.00
C HIS A 385 -22.30 -7.25 -20.22
N SER A 386 -21.09 -7.78 -20.43
CA SER A 386 -19.84 -7.30 -19.84
C SER A 386 -19.81 -7.36 -18.31
N PHE A 387 -20.48 -8.31 -17.70
CA PHE A 387 -20.30 -8.67 -16.31
C PHE A 387 -19.13 -9.63 -16.14
N LYS A 388 -18.35 -9.45 -15.11
CA LYS A 388 -17.31 -10.38 -14.65
C LYS A 388 -17.57 -10.75 -13.20
N LEU A 389 -17.68 -12.02 -12.90
CA LEU A 389 -17.66 -12.55 -11.55
C LEU A 389 -16.23 -12.90 -11.18
N ARG A 390 -15.86 -12.68 -9.93
CA ARG A 390 -14.58 -13.10 -9.37
C ARG A 390 -14.76 -13.62 -7.96
N ALA A 391 -13.91 -14.56 -7.58
CA ALA A 391 -13.84 -15.10 -6.22
C ALA A 391 -12.41 -15.48 -5.91
N SER A 392 -11.99 -15.25 -4.66
CA SER A 392 -10.70 -15.71 -4.18
C SER A 392 -10.76 -16.15 -2.72
N ALA A 393 -9.83 -17.03 -2.36
CA ALA A 393 -9.55 -17.44 -0.99
C ALA A 393 -8.04 -17.55 -0.82
N GLY A 394 -7.50 -17.02 0.28
CA GLY A 394 -6.07 -17.07 0.55
C GLY A 394 -5.77 -17.06 2.04
N TYR A 395 -4.65 -17.68 2.40
CA TYR A 395 -4.11 -17.67 3.73
C TYR A 395 -2.97 -16.67 3.83
N GLY A 396 -3.08 -15.72 4.76
CA GLY A 396 -2.05 -14.75 5.09
C GLY A 396 -1.49 -15.01 6.49
N PHE A 397 -0.25 -14.60 6.73
CA PHE A 397 0.38 -14.66 8.04
C PHE A 397 1.33 -13.50 8.26
N ARG A 398 1.65 -13.23 9.53
CA ARG A 398 2.65 -12.26 9.97
C ARG A 398 3.43 -12.81 11.16
N ILE A 399 4.73 -12.54 11.20
CA ILE A 399 5.56 -12.79 12.38
C ILE A 399 5.61 -11.53 13.25
N PRO A 400 5.70 -11.67 14.59
CA PRO A 400 5.80 -10.51 15.48
C PRO A 400 7.02 -9.65 15.15
N THR A 401 6.88 -8.34 15.28
CA THR A 401 7.99 -7.38 15.19
C THR A 401 8.88 -7.46 16.44
N TYR A 402 10.04 -6.83 16.41
CA TYR A 402 10.90 -6.80 17.60
C TYR A 402 10.33 -5.91 18.70
N ILE A 403 9.56 -4.87 18.35
CA ILE A 403 8.78 -4.08 19.33
C ILE A 403 7.73 -4.95 19.99
N ASP A 404 6.95 -5.73 19.24
CA ASP A 404 5.98 -6.67 19.81
C ASP A 404 6.60 -7.62 20.83
N LEU A 405 7.83 -8.08 20.58
CA LEU A 405 8.47 -9.10 21.39
C LEU A 405 9.22 -8.53 22.60
N TYR A 406 9.93 -7.41 22.45
CA TYR A 406 10.97 -7.02 23.40
C TYR A 406 10.85 -5.60 23.93
N TYR A 407 9.94 -4.76 23.43
CA TYR A 407 9.79 -3.39 23.92
C TYR A 407 9.46 -3.35 25.40
N SER A 408 10.06 -2.40 26.13
CA SER A 408 9.81 -2.25 27.55
C SER A 408 10.00 -0.82 28.00
N ASP A 409 8.90 -0.20 28.43
CA ASP A 409 8.88 1.05 29.15
C ASP A 409 7.77 1.01 30.24
N PRO A 410 7.60 2.05 31.07
CA PRO A 410 6.60 2.05 32.13
C PRO A 410 5.15 1.98 31.62
N THR A 411 4.89 2.27 30.35
CA THR A 411 3.54 2.37 29.76
C THR A 411 3.24 1.24 28.80
N THR A 412 4.26 0.57 28.24
CA THR A 412 4.13 -0.41 27.17
C THR A 412 5.12 -1.55 27.30
N LEU A 413 4.63 -2.78 27.22
CA LEU A 413 5.40 -4.00 27.40
C LEU A 413 5.19 -4.96 26.21
N GLY A 414 6.29 -5.37 25.58
CA GLY A 414 6.32 -6.47 24.62
C GLY A 414 6.11 -7.84 25.28
N ASN A 415 6.02 -8.88 24.45
CA ASN A 415 5.82 -10.25 24.92
C ASN A 415 6.60 -11.27 24.05
N PRO A 416 7.72 -11.82 24.53
CA PRO A 416 8.54 -12.76 23.76
C PRO A 416 7.86 -14.10 23.48
N ASN A 417 6.67 -14.38 24.07
CA ASN A 417 5.91 -15.60 23.85
C ASN A 417 4.81 -15.46 22.79
N LEU A 418 4.77 -14.34 22.05
CA LEU A 418 3.81 -14.14 20.99
C LEU A 418 3.94 -15.20 19.88
N LYS A 419 2.79 -15.58 19.35
CA LYS A 419 2.68 -16.48 18.20
C LYS A 419 2.47 -15.66 16.94
N PRO A 420 2.96 -16.15 15.78
CA PRO A 420 2.61 -15.56 14.50
C PRO A 420 1.09 -15.41 14.32
N GLU A 421 0.70 -14.31 13.73
CA GLU A 421 -0.68 -14.07 13.30
C GLU A 421 -0.98 -14.83 12.02
N SER A 422 -2.24 -15.10 11.78
CA SER A 422 -2.69 -15.65 10.51
C SER A 422 -4.14 -15.32 10.24
N ALA A 423 -4.51 -15.29 8.95
CA ALA A 423 -5.88 -15.10 8.54
C ALA A 423 -6.23 -15.94 7.30
N TRP A 424 -7.46 -16.45 7.28
CA TRP A 424 -8.12 -16.85 6.05
C TRP A 424 -8.94 -15.66 5.51
N ASN A 425 -8.64 -15.24 4.30
CA ASN A 425 -9.36 -14.20 3.60
C ASN A 425 -10.17 -14.81 2.46
N PHE A 426 -11.42 -14.39 2.35
CA PHE A 426 -12.35 -14.79 1.31
C PHE A 426 -12.90 -13.54 0.64
N GLU A 427 -13.01 -13.57 -0.67
CA GLU A 427 -13.55 -12.49 -1.48
C GLU A 427 -14.48 -13.05 -2.54
N SER A 428 -15.57 -12.34 -2.82
CA SER A 428 -16.44 -12.56 -3.96
C SER A 428 -16.85 -11.20 -4.52
N GLY A 429 -16.70 -11.01 -5.82
CA GLY A 429 -16.97 -9.73 -6.46
C GLY A 429 -17.63 -9.86 -7.82
N MET A 430 -18.25 -8.76 -8.22
CA MET A 430 -18.84 -8.58 -9.55
C MET A 430 -18.36 -7.25 -10.11
N ASP A 431 -17.78 -7.29 -11.31
CA ASP A 431 -17.40 -6.10 -12.05
C ASP A 431 -18.31 -5.96 -13.28
N TRP A 432 -18.66 -4.73 -13.63
CA TRP A 432 -19.56 -4.40 -14.74
C TRP A 432 -18.99 -3.30 -15.62
N TYR A 433 -18.87 -3.58 -16.90
CA TYR A 433 -18.31 -2.67 -17.91
C TYR A 433 -19.34 -2.40 -19.01
N PRO A 434 -20.45 -1.66 -18.72
CA PRO A 434 -21.53 -1.47 -19.69
C PRO A 434 -21.09 -0.71 -20.94
N THR A 435 -20.10 0.14 -20.80
CA THR A 435 -19.49 0.91 -21.90
C THR A 435 -17.99 1.08 -21.62
N PRO A 436 -17.17 1.48 -22.62
CA PRO A 436 -15.76 1.81 -22.40
C PRO A 436 -15.52 3.03 -21.46
N ARG A 437 -16.61 3.69 -21.02
CA ARG A 437 -16.55 4.88 -20.17
C ARG A 437 -16.98 4.62 -18.73
N ILE A 438 -17.53 3.46 -18.43
CA ILE A 438 -18.05 3.14 -17.10
C ILE A 438 -17.48 1.78 -16.69
N ALA A 439 -16.82 1.79 -15.55
CA ALA A 439 -16.44 0.59 -14.81
C ALA A 439 -17.09 0.67 -13.42
N ALA A 440 -17.78 -0.38 -13.01
CA ALA A 440 -18.37 -0.48 -11.68
C ALA A 440 -17.98 -1.82 -11.06
N SER A 441 -17.77 -1.84 -9.77
CA SER A 441 -17.45 -3.05 -9.01
C SER A 441 -18.21 -3.10 -7.69
N LEU A 442 -18.51 -4.33 -7.28
CA LEU A 442 -19.03 -4.65 -5.95
C LEU A 442 -18.28 -5.86 -5.43
N THR A 443 -17.73 -5.78 -4.22
CA THR A 443 -16.98 -6.85 -3.57
C THR A 443 -17.52 -7.10 -2.18
N LEU A 444 -17.72 -8.36 -1.86
CA LEU A 444 -17.95 -8.84 -0.50
C LEU A 444 -16.66 -9.51 -0.02
N PHE A 445 -16.20 -9.19 1.17
CA PHE A 445 -15.01 -9.81 1.74
C PHE A 445 -15.24 -10.24 3.18
N TYR A 446 -14.49 -11.26 3.59
CA TYR A 446 -14.50 -11.80 4.95
C TYR A 446 -13.09 -12.26 5.31
N SER A 447 -12.59 -11.79 6.45
CA SER A 447 -11.30 -12.19 7.05
C SER A 447 -11.53 -12.85 8.39
N ARG A 448 -11.00 -14.05 8.57
CA ARG A 448 -11.00 -14.77 9.85
C ARG A 448 -9.59 -14.85 10.39
N GLN A 449 -9.31 -14.06 11.41
CA GLN A 449 -7.98 -13.90 11.98
C GLN A 449 -7.79 -14.77 13.22
N LYS A 450 -6.56 -15.22 13.42
CA LYS A 450 -6.12 -16.02 14.57
C LYS A 450 -4.80 -15.49 15.10
N ASN A 451 -4.70 -15.40 16.44
CA ASN A 451 -3.54 -14.87 17.15
C ASN A 451 -3.18 -13.43 16.71
N THR A 452 -4.15 -12.61 16.35
CA THR A 452 -3.90 -11.20 16.00
C THR A 452 -3.17 -10.52 17.14
N ILE A 453 -2.06 -9.88 16.84
CA ILE A 453 -1.28 -9.16 17.84
C ILE A 453 -1.86 -7.76 17.99
N ASP A 454 -2.05 -7.37 19.24
CA ASP A 454 -2.47 -6.03 19.62
C ASP A 454 -1.94 -5.71 21.02
N TYR A 455 -1.84 -4.44 21.33
CA TYR A 455 -1.56 -4.01 22.68
C TYR A 455 -2.87 -3.84 23.41
N THR A 456 -3.00 -4.55 24.53
CA THR A 456 -4.23 -4.56 25.33
C THR A 456 -3.94 -4.23 26.77
N ARG A 457 -4.94 -3.65 27.47
CA ARG A 457 -4.89 -3.41 28.91
C ARG A 457 -6.27 -3.56 29.52
N ALA A 458 -6.33 -3.81 30.83
CA ALA A 458 -7.60 -3.95 31.54
C ALA A 458 -8.21 -2.59 31.93
N SER A 459 -7.38 -1.58 32.12
CA SER A 459 -7.80 -0.21 32.45
C SER A 459 -6.72 0.81 32.06
N SER A 460 -7.08 2.09 32.05
CA SER A 460 -6.13 3.18 31.77
C SER A 460 -4.99 3.33 32.80
N ALA A 461 -5.06 2.63 33.95
CA ALA A 461 -4.02 2.60 34.95
C ALA A 461 -2.96 1.50 34.71
N ASP A 462 -3.25 0.56 33.81
CA ASP A 462 -2.37 -0.55 33.47
C ASP A 462 -1.49 -0.21 32.26
N PRO A 463 -0.27 -0.75 32.16
CA PRO A 463 0.52 -0.64 30.94
C PRO A 463 -0.14 -1.43 29.80
N TRP A 464 0.10 -0.97 28.57
CA TRP A 464 -0.21 -1.75 27.39
C TRP A 464 0.66 -3.00 27.33
N GLN A 465 0.05 -4.15 27.02
CA GLN A 465 0.73 -5.45 26.95
C GLN A 465 0.50 -6.07 25.56
N ALA A 466 1.57 -6.38 24.84
CA ALA A 466 1.48 -7.12 23.58
C ALA A 466 0.85 -8.50 23.79
N THR A 467 -0.26 -8.78 23.11
CA THR A 467 -1.12 -9.93 23.36
C THR A 467 -1.64 -10.53 22.04
N ASN A 468 -1.72 -11.86 21.97
CA ASN A 468 -2.41 -12.52 20.88
C ASN A 468 -3.92 -12.58 21.13
N LEU A 469 -4.70 -11.87 20.34
CA LEU A 469 -6.16 -11.95 20.32
C LEU A 469 -6.62 -13.11 19.44
N SER A 470 -7.62 -13.85 19.86
CA SER A 470 -8.18 -14.97 19.11
C SER A 470 -9.63 -14.73 18.74
N GLY A 471 -10.05 -15.23 17.57
CA GLY A 471 -11.44 -15.19 17.14
C GLY A 471 -11.87 -13.84 16.56
N LEU A 472 -10.94 -13.01 16.12
CA LEU A 472 -11.24 -11.79 15.36
C LEU A 472 -11.74 -12.15 13.96
N HIS A 473 -12.73 -11.42 13.50
CA HIS A 473 -13.16 -11.47 12.11
C HIS A 473 -13.65 -10.11 11.66
N PHE A 474 -13.31 -9.80 10.42
CA PHE A 474 -13.78 -8.64 9.71
C PHE A 474 -14.62 -9.07 8.51
N ALA A 475 -15.70 -8.36 8.27
CA ALA A 475 -16.56 -8.56 7.10
C ALA A 475 -16.92 -7.21 6.51
N GLY A 476 -16.99 -7.09 5.20
CA GLY A 476 -17.33 -5.84 4.60
C GLY A 476 -17.82 -5.95 3.16
N VAL A 477 -18.23 -4.78 2.66
CA VAL A 477 -18.69 -4.54 1.30
C VAL A 477 -17.90 -3.37 0.76
N GLU A 478 -17.35 -3.52 -0.44
CA GLU A 478 -16.72 -2.46 -1.21
C GLU A 478 -17.51 -2.23 -2.50
N SER A 479 -17.68 -0.99 -2.88
CA SER A 479 -18.21 -0.62 -4.19
C SER A 479 -17.38 0.50 -4.79
N ALA A 480 -17.16 0.46 -6.09
CA ALA A 480 -16.49 1.52 -6.81
C ALA A 480 -17.16 1.76 -8.17
N VAL A 481 -17.15 3.01 -8.60
CA VAL A 481 -17.58 3.43 -9.93
C VAL A 481 -16.58 4.42 -10.50
N ASP A 482 -16.08 4.13 -11.68
CA ASP A 482 -15.27 5.05 -12.51
C ASP A 482 -16.10 5.39 -13.75
N TRP A 483 -16.42 6.67 -13.89
CA TRP A 483 -17.23 7.16 -14.99
C TRP A 483 -16.53 8.32 -15.74
N ARG A 484 -16.04 8.01 -16.94
CA ARG A 484 -15.58 9.02 -17.89
C ARG A 484 -16.78 9.71 -18.55
N VAL A 485 -17.29 10.77 -17.92
CA VAL A 485 -18.48 11.52 -18.39
C VAL A 485 -18.28 11.99 -19.83
N ASN A 486 -17.10 12.55 -20.10
CA ASN A 486 -16.64 12.94 -21.42
C ASN A 486 -15.10 12.89 -21.49
N ARG A 487 -14.49 13.42 -22.55
CA ARG A 487 -13.02 13.43 -22.73
C ARG A 487 -12.27 14.26 -21.69
N ASN A 488 -12.96 15.21 -21.07
CA ASN A 488 -12.37 16.20 -20.16
C ASN A 488 -12.85 16.06 -18.72
N SER A 489 -13.74 15.12 -18.44
CA SER A 489 -14.35 14.99 -17.10
C SER A 489 -14.53 13.51 -16.72
N GLN A 490 -14.03 13.16 -15.56
CA GLN A 490 -14.13 11.84 -14.94
C GLN A 490 -14.64 11.98 -13.51
N LEU A 491 -15.55 11.13 -13.15
CA LEU A 491 -16.08 10.98 -11.78
C LEU A 491 -15.68 9.60 -11.27
N LYS A 492 -15.14 9.56 -10.08
CA LYS A 492 -14.92 8.32 -9.36
C LYS A 492 -15.66 8.36 -8.04
N PHE A 493 -16.19 7.23 -7.65
CA PHE A 493 -16.83 7.03 -6.37
C PHE A 493 -16.35 5.68 -5.82
N SER A 494 -15.98 5.64 -4.55
CA SER A 494 -15.71 4.42 -3.82
C SER A 494 -16.36 4.47 -2.45
N TRP A 495 -16.80 3.30 -1.97
CA TRP A 495 -17.43 3.17 -0.67
C TRP A 495 -17.11 1.81 -0.07
N THR A 496 -16.73 1.82 1.20
CA THR A 496 -16.44 0.63 1.99
C THR A 496 -17.24 0.68 3.29
N LEU A 497 -17.96 -0.40 3.55
CA LEU A 497 -18.59 -0.68 4.83
C LEU A 497 -17.86 -1.86 5.47
N LEU A 498 -17.41 -1.69 6.72
CA LEU A 498 -16.62 -2.67 7.44
C LEU A 498 -17.17 -2.92 8.84
N THR A 499 -17.21 -4.15 9.26
CA THR A 499 -17.54 -4.54 10.64
C THR A 499 -16.52 -5.54 11.17
N GLY A 500 -16.08 -5.34 12.42
CA GLY A 500 -15.21 -6.25 13.17
C GLY A 500 -15.89 -6.79 14.41
N ALA A 501 -15.48 -7.97 14.86
CA ALA A 501 -16.05 -8.60 16.05
C ALA A 501 -15.32 -8.17 17.33
N GLN A 502 -16.04 -7.52 18.23
CA GLN A 502 -15.54 -7.06 19.54
C GLN A 502 -15.39 -8.17 20.60
N SER A 503 -16.08 -9.30 20.44
CA SER A 503 -16.08 -10.38 21.43
C SER A 503 -14.68 -10.93 21.73
N ALA A 504 -13.71 -10.66 20.87
CA ALA A 504 -12.32 -11.07 21.04
C ALA A 504 -11.59 -10.33 22.19
N LEU A 505 -12.03 -9.13 22.57
CA LEU A 505 -11.38 -8.33 23.61
C LEU A 505 -11.67 -8.82 25.05
N HIS A 506 -12.77 -9.56 25.27
CA HIS A 506 -13.17 -10.02 26.61
C HIS A 506 -13.15 -8.93 27.69
N GLY A 507 -13.45 -7.68 27.33
CA GLY A 507 -13.48 -6.52 28.21
C GLY A 507 -12.15 -5.75 28.34
N LEU A 508 -11.11 -6.13 27.61
CA LEU A 508 -9.87 -5.35 27.51
C LEU A 508 -10.02 -4.15 26.58
N GLU A 509 -9.24 -3.11 26.81
CA GLU A 509 -9.02 -2.03 25.84
C GLU A 509 -8.00 -2.48 24.78
N SER A 510 -8.19 -2.06 23.53
CA SER A 510 -7.33 -2.34 22.37
C SER A 510 -6.72 -1.03 21.89
N GLU A 511 -5.45 -1.05 21.53
CA GLU A 511 -4.75 0.14 21.05
C GLU A 511 -4.92 0.36 19.55
N TYR A 512 -4.72 -0.69 18.72
CA TYR A 512 -4.65 -0.55 17.26
C TYR A 512 -5.79 -1.22 16.50
N VAL A 513 -6.10 -2.48 16.81
CA VAL A 513 -6.99 -3.32 16.00
C VAL A 513 -8.39 -2.74 15.81
N PHE A 514 -8.89 -1.99 16.79
CA PHE A 514 -10.24 -1.41 16.73
C PHE A 514 -10.26 0.09 16.38
N ASN A 515 -9.21 0.62 15.75
CA ASN A 515 -9.20 1.96 15.16
C ASN A 515 -9.36 1.91 13.62
N TYR A 516 -10.33 1.18 13.10
CA TYR A 516 -10.59 1.07 11.66
C TYR A 516 -11.80 1.91 11.23
N PRO A 517 -11.89 2.33 9.94
CA PRO A 517 -13.09 2.95 9.41
C PRO A 517 -14.21 1.90 9.29
N VAL A 518 -15.36 2.15 9.94
CA VAL A 518 -16.56 1.33 9.78
C VAL A 518 -17.33 1.72 8.53
N ASN A 519 -17.18 2.97 8.09
CA ASN A 519 -17.80 3.51 6.90
C ASN A 519 -16.88 4.56 6.28
N ASP A 520 -16.47 4.35 5.04
CA ASP A 520 -15.64 5.27 4.27
C ASP A 520 -16.25 5.46 2.88
N ALA A 521 -16.52 6.69 2.52
CA ALA A 521 -17.05 7.07 1.22
C ALA A 521 -16.17 8.15 0.59
N ARG A 522 -15.76 7.94 -0.65
CA ARG A 522 -14.90 8.85 -1.40
C ARG A 522 -15.56 9.21 -2.71
N ALA A 523 -15.50 10.49 -3.07
CA ALA A 523 -15.91 11.01 -4.36
C ALA A 523 -14.79 11.88 -4.93
N GLU A 524 -14.45 11.66 -6.18
CA GLU A 524 -13.38 12.39 -6.88
C GLU A 524 -13.95 12.89 -8.21
N TRP A 525 -13.71 14.16 -8.51
CA TRP A 525 -14.02 14.76 -9.79
C TRP A 525 -12.78 15.36 -10.43
N ARG A 526 -12.35 14.72 -11.51
CA ARG A 526 -11.24 15.17 -12.36
C ARG A 526 -11.79 15.91 -13.55
N TRP A 527 -11.31 17.13 -13.78
CA TRP A 527 -11.76 17.98 -14.87
C TRP A 527 -10.62 18.73 -15.54
N THR A 528 -10.58 18.64 -16.87
CA THR A 528 -9.63 19.38 -17.74
C THR A 528 -10.41 20.39 -18.59
N PRO A 529 -10.77 21.57 -18.02
CA PRO A 529 -11.61 22.56 -18.71
C PRO A 529 -10.99 23.08 -20.00
N ILE A 530 -9.69 23.22 -20.03
CA ILE A 530 -8.87 23.55 -21.20
C ILE A 530 -7.64 22.64 -21.24
N HIS A 531 -7.07 22.46 -22.41
CA HIS A 531 -6.06 21.43 -22.72
C HIS A 531 -4.82 21.38 -21.79
N SER A 532 -4.58 22.38 -20.97
CA SER A 532 -3.42 22.45 -20.09
C SER A 532 -3.76 22.61 -18.62
N LEU A 533 -5.03 22.83 -18.28
CA LEU A 533 -5.46 23.04 -16.90
C LEU A 533 -6.15 21.78 -16.39
N PHE A 534 -5.70 21.29 -15.27
CA PHE A 534 -6.23 20.12 -14.59
C PHE A 534 -6.75 20.52 -13.20
N LEU A 535 -7.98 20.17 -12.90
CA LEU A 535 -8.61 20.31 -11.60
C LEU A 535 -8.95 18.91 -11.09
N ASP A 536 -8.64 18.67 -9.83
CA ASP A 536 -9.08 17.51 -9.09
C ASP A 536 -9.72 17.92 -7.77
N SER A 537 -10.94 17.46 -7.53
CA SER A 537 -11.75 17.73 -6.34
C SER A 537 -12.10 16.42 -5.66
N ARG A 538 -11.69 16.25 -4.42
CA ARG A 538 -11.81 15.01 -3.64
C ARG A 538 -12.55 15.26 -2.35
N LEU A 539 -13.64 14.55 -2.16
CA LEU A 539 -14.44 14.57 -0.92
C LEU A 539 -14.41 13.18 -0.28
N GLY A 540 -13.91 13.09 0.93
CA GLY A 540 -13.97 11.91 1.79
C GLY A 540 -14.93 12.13 2.95
N VAL A 541 -15.71 11.10 3.30
CA VAL A 541 -16.51 11.07 4.54
C VAL A 541 -16.17 9.76 5.24
N VAL A 542 -15.54 9.88 6.40
CA VAL A 542 -15.01 8.73 7.15
C VAL A 542 -15.69 8.65 8.51
N GLN A 543 -16.16 7.47 8.88
CA GLN A 543 -16.61 7.15 10.22
C GLN A 543 -15.74 6.03 10.77
N ARG A 544 -14.96 6.31 11.82
CA ARG A 544 -14.18 5.31 12.52
C ARG A 544 -15.01 4.60 13.58
N TYR A 545 -14.55 3.44 13.97
CA TYR A 545 -15.17 2.64 15.01
C TYR A 545 -15.37 3.47 16.30
N GLN A 546 -16.63 3.52 16.79
CA GLN A 546 -17.06 4.31 17.97
C GLN A 546 -16.78 5.81 17.91
N GLN A 547 -16.53 6.36 16.73
CA GLN A 547 -16.34 7.80 16.52
C GLN A 547 -17.45 8.37 15.62
N THR A 548 -17.58 9.70 15.63
CA THR A 548 -18.45 10.42 14.72
C THR A 548 -17.82 10.52 13.33
N ASP A 549 -18.66 10.56 12.30
CA ASP A 549 -18.21 10.82 10.94
C ASP A 549 -17.62 12.23 10.78
N TYR A 550 -16.63 12.34 9.90
CA TYR A 550 -16.02 13.62 9.53
C TYR A 550 -15.81 13.70 8.01
N PRO A 551 -16.16 14.86 7.38
CA PRO A 551 -15.85 15.11 5.98
C PRO A 551 -14.48 15.78 5.86
N VAL A 552 -13.71 15.40 4.83
CA VAL A 552 -12.51 16.11 4.39
C VAL A 552 -12.63 16.35 2.90
N TRP A 553 -12.44 17.62 2.49
CA TRP A 553 -12.51 18.02 1.10
C TRP A 553 -11.17 18.63 0.69
N ASP A 554 -10.55 18.05 -0.35
CA ASP A 554 -9.29 18.51 -0.92
C ASP A 554 -9.48 18.93 -2.37
N GLU A 555 -8.69 19.91 -2.79
CA GLU A 555 -8.73 20.47 -4.15
C GLU A 555 -7.31 20.58 -4.69
N SER A 556 -7.08 20.20 -5.93
CA SER A 556 -5.85 20.54 -6.64
C SER A 556 -6.14 21.18 -7.98
N LEU A 557 -5.35 22.19 -8.33
CA LEU A 557 -5.40 22.88 -9.59
C LEU A 557 -3.98 23.02 -10.13
N SER A 558 -3.72 22.47 -11.31
CA SER A 558 -2.40 22.50 -11.91
C SER A 558 -2.45 22.76 -13.40
N ARG A 559 -1.35 23.28 -13.91
CA ARG A 559 -1.07 23.30 -15.35
C ARG A 559 -0.17 22.14 -15.73
N GLU A 560 -0.72 21.14 -16.42
CA GLU A 560 -0.02 19.89 -16.74
C GLU A 560 0.82 19.95 -18.04
N SER A 561 0.83 21.06 -18.76
CA SER A 561 1.58 21.19 -20.00
C SER A 561 2.39 22.49 -20.08
N GLY A 562 3.40 22.49 -20.93
CA GLY A 562 4.32 23.61 -21.08
C GLY A 562 5.56 23.47 -20.19
N ARG A 563 6.47 24.45 -20.28
CA ARG A 563 7.72 24.45 -19.49
C ARG A 563 7.53 24.92 -18.06
N PHE A 564 6.60 25.84 -17.84
CA PHE A 564 6.26 26.36 -16.52
C PHE A 564 4.87 25.87 -16.17
N ARG A 565 4.79 25.10 -15.08
CA ARG A 565 3.59 24.43 -14.61
C ARG A 565 3.25 24.90 -13.19
N PRO A 566 2.51 26.01 -13.04
CA PRO A 566 2.03 26.43 -11.73
C PRO A 566 1.01 25.42 -11.20
N TYR A 567 1.00 25.26 -9.87
CA TYR A 567 0.03 24.42 -9.16
C TYR A 567 -0.38 25.04 -7.83
N VAL A 568 -1.57 24.67 -7.37
CA VAL A 568 -2.10 24.96 -6.03
C VAL A 568 -2.82 23.71 -5.55
N GLN A 569 -2.52 23.30 -4.34
CA GLN A 569 -3.19 22.22 -3.64
C GLN A 569 -3.76 22.76 -2.34
N ILE A 570 -5.02 22.43 -2.04
CA ILE A 570 -5.71 22.85 -0.83
C ILE A 570 -6.16 21.59 -0.11
N THR A 571 -5.67 21.41 1.09
CA THR A 571 -6.03 20.30 1.96
C THR A 571 -7.08 20.74 2.97
N ASN A 572 -8.03 19.85 3.26
CA ASN A 572 -9.10 20.09 4.21
C ASN A 572 -9.83 21.44 3.98
N LEU A 573 -10.29 21.70 2.76
CA LEU A 573 -11.03 22.92 2.38
C LEU A 573 -12.26 23.13 3.27
N SER A 574 -12.89 22.05 3.74
CA SER A 574 -13.99 22.04 4.72
C SER A 574 -13.59 22.61 6.08
N ASN A 575 -12.30 22.69 6.39
CA ASN A 575 -11.74 23.09 7.68
C ASN A 575 -12.31 22.25 8.84
N THR A 576 -12.46 20.96 8.61
CA THR A 576 -12.96 19.99 9.58
C THR A 576 -11.88 19.71 10.61
N GLY A 577 -12.21 19.73 11.90
CA GLY A 577 -11.34 19.19 12.94
C GLY A 577 -11.55 17.67 13.02
N TYR A 578 -10.49 16.89 12.89
CA TYR A 578 -10.57 15.44 12.93
C TYR A 578 -9.25 14.82 13.44
N ASP A 579 -9.37 13.60 13.90
CA ASP A 579 -8.27 12.74 14.32
C ASP A 579 -8.32 11.43 13.52
N GLU A 580 -7.20 10.96 12.99
CA GLU A 580 -7.09 9.64 12.36
C GLU A 580 -6.65 8.59 13.37
N ILE A 581 -5.82 9.01 14.30
CA ILE A 581 -5.44 8.29 15.51
C ILE A 581 -6.03 9.05 16.69
N LEU A 582 -6.65 8.36 17.62
CA LEU A 582 -7.34 8.96 18.75
C LEU A 582 -6.42 9.95 19.49
N SER A 583 -6.89 11.18 19.69
CA SER A 583 -6.18 12.28 20.33
C SER A 583 -4.96 12.83 19.55
N VAL A 584 -4.71 12.35 18.34
CA VAL A 584 -3.68 12.91 17.45
C VAL A 584 -4.36 13.83 16.43
N ARG A 585 -4.46 15.11 16.80
CA ARG A 585 -5.15 16.12 15.99
C ARG A 585 -4.47 16.30 14.63
N MET A 586 -5.25 16.31 13.57
CA MET A 586 -4.85 16.66 12.20
C MET A 586 -5.01 18.16 11.92
N PRO A 587 -4.28 18.74 10.94
CA PRO A 587 -4.37 20.15 10.63
C PRO A 587 -5.76 20.52 10.09
N GLY A 588 -6.17 21.77 10.34
CA GLY A 588 -7.28 22.41 9.65
C GLY A 588 -6.92 22.68 8.18
N ARG A 589 -7.66 23.60 7.54
CA ARG A 589 -7.41 23.98 6.16
C ARG A 589 -5.97 24.45 5.95
N GLY A 590 -5.28 23.81 4.97
CA GLY A 590 -3.98 24.19 4.49
C GLY A 590 -3.99 24.46 2.98
N PHE A 591 -2.95 25.08 2.48
CA PHE A 591 -2.70 25.20 1.04
C PHE A 591 -1.19 25.18 0.78
N VAL A 592 -0.83 24.64 -0.39
CA VAL A 592 0.51 24.72 -0.97
C VAL A 592 0.36 25.24 -2.38
N GLY A 593 1.20 26.19 -2.77
CA GLY A 593 1.27 26.69 -4.12
C GLY A 593 2.70 26.77 -4.61
N GLY A 594 2.92 26.46 -5.88
CA GLY A 594 4.26 26.40 -6.43
C GLY A 594 4.31 26.42 -7.94
N ILE A 595 5.50 26.20 -8.45
CA ILE A 595 5.78 26.10 -9.88
C ILE A 595 6.73 24.94 -10.15
N GLU A 596 6.42 24.16 -11.17
CA GLU A 596 7.35 23.21 -11.76
C GLU A 596 7.89 23.75 -13.09
N PHE A 597 9.20 23.73 -13.25
CA PHE A 597 9.84 23.89 -14.55
C PHE A 597 10.14 22.51 -15.13
N ALA A 598 9.60 22.21 -16.31
CA ALA A 598 9.73 20.91 -16.95
C ALA A 598 10.20 21.02 -18.41
N ILE A 599 11.20 20.22 -18.75
CA ILE A 599 11.67 20.03 -20.13
C ILE A 599 11.66 18.54 -20.44
N THR A 600 11.00 18.16 -21.52
CA THR A 600 11.04 16.80 -22.06
C THR A 600 11.51 16.86 -23.50
N ARG A 601 12.52 16.07 -23.85
CA ARG A 601 13.08 16.01 -25.21
C ARG A 601 13.01 14.57 -25.71
N LYS A 602 12.04 14.28 -26.58
CA LYS A 602 12.04 13.03 -27.35
C LYS A 602 13.24 13.02 -28.30
N ARG A 603 13.87 11.86 -28.45
CA ARG A 603 14.97 11.66 -29.43
C ARG A 603 14.46 11.60 -30.86
#